data_2031c715734468454d413a0b6a5cbb3b
#
_entry.id   2031c715734468454d413a0b6a5cbb3b
#
_cell.length_a   1.000
_cell.length_b   1.000
_cell.length_c   1.000
_cell.angle_alpha   90.00
_cell.angle_beta   90.00
_cell.angle_gamma   90.00
#
_symmetry.space_group_name_H-M   'P 1'
#
loop_
_entity.id
_entity.type
_entity.pdbx_description
1 polymer ?
#
loop_
_entity_poly.entity_id
_entity_poly.type
_entity_poly.pdbx_seq_one_letter_code
_entity_poly.pdbx_strand_id
1 'polypeptide(L)'
;MHMTDRGLLALVRHEGLVPGPYLDVKNVWTFGIGHTASAGPPDPARMPRGMPVDLDTGIREAFRLFRADIVAYEAEVLRAVKMPLEPHEFDGLVSFHYNTGGIAKASLTRHLNAGNRAAAAQGFMGWLRPAAIRTRREAERDLFRDGRYPTGTIPVWAVDRNGRVDFSRPIRRLTEAEARAFLRPTSQPVPLPVPLPVPTQPSAAPSWWQRLMEFFKSMEHHELEPCTRAGLSGLSGCLRPGHG
;
A
#
# COMPACT_ATOMS: atom_id res chain seq x y z
N MET A 1 -2.40 -16.69 -13.53
CA MET A 1 -1.86 -16.96 -12.19
C MET A 1 -2.48 -15.93 -11.26
N HIS A 2 -2.81 -16.33 -10.02
CA HIS A 2 -3.37 -15.44 -9.01
C HIS A 2 -2.57 -15.58 -7.72
N MET A 3 -2.58 -14.54 -6.88
CA MET A 3 -2.01 -14.63 -5.53
C MET A 3 -2.63 -15.79 -4.75
N THR A 4 -1.79 -16.46 -3.99
CA THR A 4 -2.26 -17.47 -3.03
C THR A 4 -2.98 -16.81 -1.86
N ASP A 5 -3.83 -17.55 -1.14
CA ASP A 5 -4.43 -17.03 0.10
C ASP A 5 -3.35 -16.60 1.11
N ARG A 6 -2.21 -17.31 1.16
CA ARG A 6 -1.08 -16.92 2.01
C ARG A 6 -0.46 -15.60 1.55
N GLY A 7 -0.32 -15.40 0.25
CA GLY A 7 0.17 -14.14 -0.35
C GLY A 7 -0.76 -12.98 -0.04
N LEU A 8 -2.08 -13.16 -0.23
CA LEU A 8 -3.07 -12.15 0.12
C LEU A 8 -2.99 -11.77 1.60
N LEU A 9 -2.92 -12.75 2.51
CA LEU A 9 -2.80 -12.47 3.95
C LEU A 9 -1.46 -11.81 4.32
N ALA A 10 -0.37 -12.18 3.64
CA ALA A 10 0.92 -11.51 3.82
C ALA A 10 0.84 -10.03 3.45
N LEU A 11 0.18 -9.71 2.33
CA LEU A 11 -0.01 -8.33 1.89
C LEU A 11 -0.92 -7.56 2.87
N VAL A 12 -2.03 -8.15 3.32
CA VAL A 12 -2.93 -7.51 4.31
C VAL A 12 -2.21 -7.21 5.63
N ARG A 13 -1.25 -8.04 6.06
CA ARG A 13 -0.43 -7.75 7.26
C ARG A 13 0.39 -6.47 7.11
N HIS A 14 0.85 -6.17 5.90
CA HIS A 14 1.58 -4.93 5.63
C HIS A 14 0.67 -3.70 5.52
N GLU A 15 -0.54 -3.87 5.02
CA GLU A 15 -1.47 -2.76 4.80
C GLU A 15 -2.30 -2.43 6.04
N GLY A 16 -2.64 -3.41 6.87
CA GLY A 16 -3.65 -3.29 7.92
C GLY A 16 -5.07 -3.33 7.34
N LEU A 17 -6.07 -3.28 8.24
CA LEU A 17 -7.47 -3.35 7.86
C LEU A 17 -8.30 -2.34 8.65
N VAL A 18 -9.08 -1.50 7.93
CA VAL A 18 -10.02 -0.55 8.52
C VAL A 18 -11.41 -0.83 7.94
N PRO A 19 -12.35 -1.43 8.69
CA PRO A 19 -13.62 -1.92 8.16
C PRO A 19 -14.69 -0.83 7.95
N GLY A 20 -14.30 0.44 7.92
CA GLY A 20 -15.13 1.61 7.61
C GLY A 20 -14.38 2.58 6.71
N PRO A 21 -15.07 3.54 6.08
CA PRO A 21 -14.42 4.54 5.23
C PRO A 21 -13.57 5.51 6.07
N TYR A 22 -12.34 5.73 5.63
CA TYR A 22 -11.38 6.60 6.30
C TYR A 22 -10.68 7.54 5.32
N LEU A 23 -10.11 8.63 5.84
CA LEU A 23 -9.25 9.51 5.08
C LEU A 23 -7.80 9.02 5.18
N ASP A 24 -7.18 8.78 4.05
CA ASP A 24 -5.75 8.51 3.99
C ASP A 24 -4.94 9.81 4.22
N VAL A 25 -3.62 9.69 4.25
CA VAL A 25 -2.71 10.84 4.48
C VAL A 25 -2.81 11.96 3.43
N LYS A 26 -3.43 11.70 2.28
CA LYS A 26 -3.71 12.69 1.23
C LYS A 26 -5.16 13.18 1.25
N ASN A 27 -5.91 12.88 2.32
CA ASN A 27 -7.32 13.17 2.44
C ASN A 27 -8.19 12.50 1.35
N VAL A 28 -7.76 11.34 0.84
CA VAL A 28 -8.57 10.53 -0.09
C VAL A 28 -9.40 9.54 0.71
N TRP A 29 -10.71 9.50 0.44
CA TRP A 29 -11.58 8.50 1.04
C TRP A 29 -11.18 7.11 0.59
N THR A 30 -10.90 6.25 1.56
CA THR A 30 -10.40 4.90 1.40
C THR A 30 -11.22 3.95 2.27
N PHE A 31 -11.34 2.68 1.88
CA PHE A 31 -12.04 1.67 2.66
C PHE A 31 -11.22 0.39 2.75
N GLY A 32 -11.37 -0.32 3.86
CA GLY A 32 -10.84 -1.68 4.02
C GLY A 32 -9.31 -1.75 3.97
N ILE A 33 -8.79 -2.32 2.90
CA ILE A 33 -7.36 -2.60 2.67
C ILE A 33 -6.87 -1.76 1.48
N GLY A 34 -7.12 -0.45 1.55
CA GLY A 34 -6.63 0.48 0.53
C GLY A 34 -7.56 0.72 -0.66
N HIS A 35 -8.81 0.24 -0.64
CA HIS A 35 -9.80 0.50 -1.70
C HIS A 35 -10.16 1.98 -1.78
N THR A 36 -10.13 2.57 -2.98
CA THR A 36 -10.51 3.97 -3.26
C THR A 36 -11.45 4.03 -4.46
N ALA A 37 -12.11 5.17 -4.68
CA ALA A 37 -12.98 5.37 -5.85
C ALA A 37 -12.28 5.11 -7.20
N SER A 38 -10.95 5.30 -7.27
CA SER A 38 -10.18 5.01 -8.48
C SER A 38 -9.98 3.52 -8.77
N ALA A 39 -10.17 2.65 -7.77
CA ALA A 39 -10.17 1.20 -7.96
C ALA A 39 -11.52 0.69 -8.51
N GLY A 40 -12.56 1.53 -8.48
CA GLY A 40 -13.91 1.19 -8.94
C GLY A 40 -14.94 1.30 -7.81
N PRO A 41 -16.18 0.89 -8.08
CA PRO A 41 -17.24 0.91 -7.06
C PRO A 41 -17.03 -0.17 -5.97
N PRO A 42 -17.50 0.12 -4.72
CA PRO A 42 -18.19 1.32 -4.29
C PRO A 42 -17.26 2.50 -4.01
N ASP A 43 -17.74 3.73 -4.19
CA ASP A 43 -16.99 4.93 -3.81
C ASP A 43 -16.99 5.09 -2.28
N PRO A 44 -15.82 5.01 -1.60
CA PRO A 44 -15.74 5.16 -0.15
C PRO A 44 -16.25 6.52 0.36
N ALA A 45 -16.20 7.56 -0.47
CA ALA A 45 -16.74 8.87 -0.11
C ALA A 45 -18.27 8.85 0.10
N ARG A 46 -18.96 7.88 -0.46
CA ARG A 46 -20.42 7.72 -0.39
C ARG A 46 -20.87 6.64 0.60
N MET A 47 -19.95 5.92 1.21
CA MET A 47 -20.26 4.89 2.21
C MET A 47 -20.70 5.51 3.54
N PRO A 48 -21.50 4.80 4.37
CA PRO A 48 -21.82 5.20 5.73
C PRO A 48 -20.57 5.45 6.57
N ARG A 49 -20.56 6.56 7.32
CA ARG A 49 -19.40 7.02 8.09
C ARG A 49 -19.20 6.26 9.40
N GLY A 50 -17.92 6.09 9.76
CA GLY A 50 -17.50 5.43 11.00
C GLY A 50 -17.46 3.92 10.88
N MET A 51 -17.51 3.26 12.02
CA MET A 51 -17.48 1.80 12.09
C MET A 51 -18.79 1.19 11.58
N PRO A 52 -18.72 0.00 10.93
CA PRO A 52 -19.92 -0.75 10.59
C PRO A 52 -20.67 -1.21 11.84
N VAL A 53 -21.97 -1.38 11.75
CA VAL A 53 -22.80 -1.92 12.84
C VAL A 53 -22.37 -3.35 13.19
N ASP A 54 -22.11 -4.15 12.17
CA ASP A 54 -21.53 -5.48 12.31
C ASP A 54 -20.08 -5.48 11.79
N LEU A 55 -19.13 -5.69 12.72
CA LEU A 55 -17.72 -5.68 12.43
C LEU A 55 -17.31 -6.78 11.43
N ASP A 56 -17.87 -7.97 11.55
CA ASP A 56 -17.53 -9.09 10.68
C ASP A 56 -17.99 -8.86 9.24
N THR A 57 -19.15 -8.23 9.08
CA THR A 57 -19.64 -7.79 7.75
C THR A 57 -18.72 -6.76 7.15
N GLY A 58 -18.28 -5.76 7.92
CA GLY A 58 -17.31 -4.75 7.45
C GLY A 58 -15.95 -5.35 7.05
N ILE A 59 -15.44 -6.28 7.85
CA ILE A 59 -14.20 -7.02 7.55
C ILE A 59 -14.38 -7.84 6.27
N ARG A 60 -15.48 -8.56 6.12
CA ARG A 60 -15.77 -9.37 4.94
C ARG A 60 -15.82 -8.53 3.67
N GLU A 61 -16.46 -7.38 3.73
CA GLU A 61 -16.52 -6.45 2.61
C GLU A 61 -15.13 -5.90 2.25
N ALA A 62 -14.29 -5.59 3.25
CA ALA A 62 -12.92 -5.16 3.02
C ALA A 62 -12.09 -6.23 2.28
N PHE A 63 -12.20 -7.50 2.67
CA PHE A 63 -11.54 -8.60 1.97
C PHE A 63 -12.11 -8.83 0.58
N ARG A 64 -13.41 -8.69 0.39
CA ARG A 64 -14.07 -8.83 -0.92
C ARG A 64 -13.55 -7.79 -1.92
N LEU A 65 -13.52 -6.52 -1.53
CA LEU A 65 -13.00 -5.43 -2.35
C LEU A 65 -11.51 -5.58 -2.63
N PHE A 66 -10.73 -5.92 -1.61
CA PHE A 66 -9.31 -6.17 -1.78
C PHE A 66 -9.01 -7.26 -2.83
N ARG A 67 -9.78 -8.37 -2.81
CA ARG A 67 -9.62 -9.43 -3.84
C ARG A 67 -9.98 -8.95 -5.23
N ALA A 68 -10.95 -8.06 -5.36
CA ALA A 68 -11.30 -7.48 -6.66
C ALA A 68 -10.20 -6.52 -7.15
N ASP A 69 -9.69 -5.68 -6.27
CA ASP A 69 -8.67 -4.67 -6.60
C ASP A 69 -7.33 -5.31 -7.00
N ILE A 70 -6.94 -6.39 -6.32
CA ILE A 70 -5.63 -7.02 -6.54
C ILE A 70 -5.46 -7.58 -7.96
N VAL A 71 -6.55 -7.90 -8.65
CA VAL A 71 -6.53 -8.47 -10.00
C VAL A 71 -5.81 -7.56 -11.01
N ALA A 72 -5.95 -6.25 -10.86
CA ALA A 72 -5.25 -5.29 -11.72
C ALA A 72 -3.73 -5.37 -11.53
N TYR A 73 -3.27 -5.47 -10.28
CA TYR A 73 -1.84 -5.59 -9.94
C TYR A 73 -1.26 -6.93 -10.39
N GLU A 74 -2.01 -8.01 -10.24
CA GLU A 74 -1.65 -9.34 -10.77
C GLU A 74 -1.42 -9.28 -12.28
N ALA A 75 -2.34 -8.65 -13.02
CA ALA A 75 -2.24 -8.50 -14.47
C ALA A 75 -1.01 -7.68 -14.88
N GLU A 76 -0.65 -6.64 -14.12
CA GLU A 76 0.54 -5.85 -14.40
C GLU A 76 1.83 -6.63 -14.14
N VAL A 77 1.91 -7.42 -13.08
CA VAL A 77 3.03 -8.32 -12.82
C VAL A 77 3.19 -9.34 -13.95
N LEU A 78 2.10 -9.98 -14.39
CA LEU A 78 2.11 -10.95 -15.49
C LEU A 78 2.52 -10.32 -16.83
N ARG A 79 2.21 -9.04 -17.05
CA ARG A 79 2.67 -8.31 -18.25
C ARG A 79 4.16 -7.98 -18.18
N ALA A 80 4.66 -7.62 -17.01
CA ALA A 80 6.04 -7.17 -16.82
C ALA A 80 7.04 -8.33 -16.77
N VAL A 81 6.67 -9.47 -16.16
CA VAL A 81 7.54 -10.63 -15.98
C VAL A 81 7.31 -11.63 -17.11
N LYS A 82 8.39 -12.05 -17.77
CA LYS A 82 8.38 -12.98 -18.92
C LYS A 82 8.86 -14.39 -18.58
N MET A 83 9.34 -14.57 -17.36
CA MET A 83 9.81 -15.87 -16.87
C MET A 83 8.70 -16.60 -16.13
N PRO A 84 8.68 -17.94 -16.16
CA PRO A 84 7.82 -18.71 -15.27
C PRO A 84 8.11 -18.36 -13.80
N LEU A 85 7.03 -18.25 -13.01
CA LEU A 85 7.10 -17.89 -11.59
C LEU A 85 6.55 -19.03 -10.72
N GLU A 86 7.20 -19.27 -9.60
CA GLU A 86 6.63 -20.04 -8.52
C GLU A 86 5.55 -19.20 -7.80
N PRO A 87 4.56 -19.85 -7.13
CA PRO A 87 3.50 -19.11 -6.44
C PRO A 87 4.01 -18.05 -5.44
N HIS A 88 5.04 -18.36 -4.68
CA HIS A 88 5.62 -17.44 -3.70
C HIS A 88 6.39 -16.28 -4.34
N GLU A 89 7.03 -16.52 -5.49
CA GLU A 89 7.68 -15.46 -6.28
C GLU A 89 6.63 -14.46 -6.78
N PHE A 90 5.52 -14.96 -7.31
CA PHE A 90 4.41 -14.13 -7.77
C PHE A 90 3.79 -13.33 -6.64
N ASP A 91 3.52 -13.95 -5.48
CA ASP A 91 2.98 -13.27 -4.30
C ASP A 91 3.90 -12.12 -3.84
N GLY A 92 5.22 -12.35 -3.81
CA GLY A 92 6.19 -11.32 -3.45
C GLY A 92 6.23 -10.16 -4.44
N LEU A 93 6.17 -10.45 -5.74
CA LEU A 93 6.16 -9.43 -6.80
C LEU A 93 4.88 -8.60 -6.81
N VAL A 94 3.71 -9.23 -6.59
CA VAL A 94 2.43 -8.50 -6.48
C VAL A 94 2.43 -7.63 -5.23
N SER A 95 2.91 -8.11 -4.07
CA SER A 95 3.06 -7.30 -2.86
C SER A 95 3.95 -6.08 -3.09
N PHE A 96 5.10 -6.29 -3.73
CA PHE A 96 6.00 -5.20 -4.11
C PHE A 96 5.31 -4.20 -5.04
N HIS A 97 4.62 -4.69 -6.06
CA HIS A 97 3.94 -3.84 -7.04
C HIS A 97 2.78 -3.07 -6.42
N TYR A 98 1.99 -3.71 -5.58
CA TYR A 98 0.90 -3.07 -4.83
C TYR A 98 1.39 -1.87 -4.02
N ASN A 99 2.57 -1.97 -3.41
CA ASN A 99 3.17 -0.88 -2.65
C ASN A 99 3.83 0.20 -3.52
N THR A 100 4.50 -0.19 -4.61
CA THR A 100 5.39 0.73 -5.34
C THR A 100 4.83 1.24 -6.68
N GLY A 101 3.88 0.52 -7.28
CA GLY A 101 3.50 0.73 -8.69
C GLY A 101 4.65 0.50 -9.69
N GLY A 102 5.78 -0.04 -9.21
CA GLY A 102 7.05 0.03 -9.91
C GLY A 102 7.45 -1.21 -10.71
N ILE A 103 6.64 -2.25 -10.78
CA ILE A 103 7.04 -3.55 -11.33
C ILE A 103 7.64 -3.45 -12.75
N ALA A 104 7.06 -2.66 -13.64
CA ALA A 104 7.50 -2.56 -15.04
C ALA A 104 8.89 -1.93 -15.20
N LYS A 105 9.29 -1.04 -14.29
CA LYS A 105 10.55 -0.27 -14.36
C LYS A 105 11.60 -0.70 -13.33
N ALA A 106 11.25 -1.61 -12.42
CA ALA A 106 12.15 -2.04 -11.38
C ALA A 106 13.32 -2.88 -11.92
N SER A 107 14.50 -2.68 -11.37
CA SER A 107 15.68 -3.50 -11.71
C SER A 107 15.47 -4.97 -11.41
N LEU A 108 14.69 -5.30 -10.36
CA LEU A 108 14.35 -6.68 -10.02
C LEU A 108 13.65 -7.40 -11.20
N THR A 109 12.72 -6.73 -11.90
CA THR A 109 12.02 -7.29 -13.07
C THR A 109 12.97 -7.53 -14.23
N ARG A 110 13.90 -6.60 -14.48
CA ARG A 110 14.92 -6.78 -15.51
C ARG A 110 15.83 -7.96 -15.21
N HIS A 111 16.30 -8.10 -13.96
CA HIS A 111 17.13 -9.23 -13.54
C HIS A 111 16.37 -10.56 -13.65
N LEU A 112 15.10 -10.58 -13.24
CA LEU A 112 14.26 -11.76 -13.34
C LEU A 112 14.05 -12.19 -14.78
N ASN A 113 13.74 -11.26 -15.69
CA ASN A 113 13.57 -11.53 -17.11
C ASN A 113 14.86 -11.97 -17.81
N ALA A 114 16.03 -11.66 -17.23
CA ALA A 114 17.33 -12.18 -17.65
C ALA A 114 17.68 -13.54 -17.00
N GLY A 115 16.75 -14.18 -16.27
CA GLY A 115 16.96 -15.47 -15.60
C GLY A 115 17.73 -15.39 -14.29
N ASN A 116 18.12 -14.20 -13.82
CA ASN A 116 18.91 -14.01 -12.61
C ASN A 116 18.02 -13.77 -11.37
N ARG A 117 17.49 -14.85 -10.79
CA ARG A 117 16.62 -14.78 -9.60
C ARG A 117 17.33 -14.22 -8.37
N ALA A 118 18.62 -14.51 -8.20
CA ALA A 118 19.39 -14.00 -7.06
C ALA A 118 19.51 -12.46 -7.11
N ALA A 119 19.86 -11.90 -8.27
CA ALA A 119 19.91 -10.45 -8.45
C ALA A 119 18.50 -9.81 -8.38
N ALA A 120 17.47 -10.51 -8.85
CA ALA A 120 16.09 -10.04 -8.70
C ALA A 120 15.69 -9.93 -7.23
N ALA A 121 16.01 -10.93 -6.41
CA ALA A 121 15.76 -10.87 -4.96
C ALA A 121 16.48 -9.67 -4.31
N GLN A 122 17.74 -9.42 -4.64
CA GLN A 122 18.44 -8.24 -4.13
C GLN A 122 17.83 -6.92 -4.62
N GLY A 123 17.19 -6.92 -5.78
CA GLY A 123 16.55 -5.76 -6.37
C GLY A 123 15.40 -5.16 -5.53
N PHE A 124 14.77 -5.94 -4.64
CA PHE A 124 13.80 -5.41 -3.67
C PHE A 124 14.45 -4.38 -2.74
N MET A 125 15.70 -4.61 -2.36
CA MET A 125 16.44 -3.74 -1.44
C MET A 125 16.90 -2.42 -2.07
N GLY A 126 16.68 -2.22 -3.35
CA GLY A 126 16.84 -0.91 -4.00
C GLY A 126 15.68 0.08 -3.73
N TRP A 127 14.62 -0.36 -3.04
CA TRP A 127 13.39 0.42 -2.81
C TRP A 127 13.15 0.68 -1.32
N LEU A 128 14.12 1.28 -0.64
CA LEU A 128 14.14 1.49 0.82
C LEU A 128 13.75 2.90 1.26
N ARG A 129 13.13 3.68 0.41
CA ARG A 129 12.67 5.02 0.79
C ARG A 129 11.16 5.03 0.98
N PRO A 130 10.68 5.62 2.09
CA PRO A 130 11.44 6.06 3.26
C PRO A 130 12.00 4.87 4.06
N ALA A 131 12.91 5.11 4.99
CA ALA A 131 13.61 4.06 5.75
C ALA A 131 12.66 3.07 6.47
N ALA A 132 11.49 3.51 6.89
CA ALA A 132 10.45 2.69 7.55
C ALA A 132 9.96 1.50 6.70
N ILE A 133 10.17 1.54 5.36
CA ILE A 133 9.74 0.46 4.46
C ILE A 133 10.67 -0.77 4.51
N ARG A 134 11.85 -0.66 5.13
CA ARG A 134 12.89 -1.69 5.11
C ARG A 134 12.35 -3.08 5.50
N THR A 135 11.66 -3.19 6.63
CA THR A 135 11.12 -4.47 7.12
C THR A 135 10.18 -5.13 6.09
N ARG A 136 9.36 -4.32 5.42
CA ARG A 136 8.48 -4.80 4.34
C ARG A 136 9.29 -5.32 3.15
N ARG A 137 10.30 -4.56 2.70
CA ARG A 137 11.16 -4.99 1.57
C ARG A 137 11.92 -6.27 1.88
N GLU A 138 12.40 -6.41 3.11
CA GLU A 138 13.05 -7.64 3.57
C GLU A 138 12.08 -8.83 3.56
N ALA A 139 10.85 -8.65 4.05
CA ALA A 139 9.83 -9.69 4.02
C ALA A 139 9.43 -10.07 2.59
N GLU A 140 9.26 -9.10 1.69
CA GLU A 140 8.94 -9.36 0.27
C GLU A 140 10.11 -10.04 -0.46
N ARG A 141 11.35 -9.65 -0.20
CA ARG A 141 12.55 -10.33 -0.70
C ARG A 141 12.62 -11.78 -0.24
N ASP A 142 12.39 -12.01 1.06
CA ASP A 142 12.48 -13.34 1.65
C ASP A 142 11.33 -14.24 1.22
N LEU A 143 10.14 -13.65 0.98
CA LEU A 143 9.03 -14.33 0.36
C LEU A 143 9.37 -14.74 -1.08
N PHE A 144 9.86 -13.81 -1.90
CA PHE A 144 10.24 -14.08 -3.29
C PHE A 144 11.36 -15.13 -3.39
N ARG A 145 12.40 -15.03 -2.56
CA ARG A 145 13.58 -15.88 -2.64
C ARG A 145 13.38 -17.28 -2.06
N ASP A 146 12.71 -17.36 -0.91
CA ASP A 146 12.69 -18.57 -0.06
C ASP A 146 11.28 -19.12 0.18
N GLY A 147 10.22 -18.46 -0.30
CA GLY A 147 8.84 -18.83 0.02
C GLY A 147 8.49 -18.61 1.51
N ARG A 148 9.23 -17.76 2.21
CA ARG A 148 8.97 -17.43 3.63
C ARG A 148 7.89 -16.38 3.74
N TYR A 149 6.69 -16.84 4.08
CA TYR A 149 5.56 -15.93 4.30
C TYR A 149 5.64 -15.31 5.71
N PRO A 150 5.38 -13.99 5.85
CA PRO A 150 5.29 -13.37 7.15
C PRO A 150 4.16 -14.00 7.97
N THR A 151 4.41 -14.19 9.26
CA THR A 151 3.47 -14.75 10.23
C THR A 151 2.94 -13.67 11.18
N GLY A 152 1.98 -14.03 12.01
CA GLY A 152 1.39 -13.13 13.01
C GLY A 152 -0.06 -12.77 12.70
N THR A 153 -0.64 -11.94 13.56
CA THR A 153 -2.02 -11.48 13.45
C THR A 153 -2.15 -10.27 12.53
N ILE A 154 -3.34 -10.07 12.01
CA ILE A 154 -3.70 -8.88 11.21
C ILE A 154 -4.44 -7.90 12.11
N PRO A 155 -3.94 -6.68 12.32
CA PRO A 155 -4.63 -5.68 13.10
C PRO A 155 -5.83 -5.11 12.35
N VAL A 156 -6.94 -4.95 13.09
CA VAL A 156 -8.14 -4.25 12.64
C VAL A 156 -8.23 -2.95 13.42
N TRP A 157 -8.32 -1.82 12.71
CA TRP A 157 -8.28 -0.49 13.30
C TRP A 157 -9.66 0.17 13.30
N ALA A 158 -9.95 0.93 14.36
CA ALA A 158 -11.17 1.71 14.43
C ALA A 158 -11.07 2.99 13.56
N VAL A 159 -12.21 3.45 13.07
CA VAL A 159 -12.36 4.72 12.38
C VAL A 159 -13.54 5.49 12.95
N ASP A 160 -13.39 6.79 13.14
CA ASP A 160 -14.47 7.68 13.58
C ASP A 160 -15.36 8.15 12.40
N ARG A 161 -16.43 8.89 12.70
CA ARG A 161 -17.34 9.42 11.68
C ARG A 161 -16.70 10.51 10.80
N ASN A 162 -15.57 11.08 11.21
CA ASN A 162 -14.80 12.05 10.44
C ASN A 162 -13.75 11.39 9.52
N GLY A 163 -13.69 10.05 9.52
CA GLY A 163 -12.71 9.28 8.73
C GLY A 163 -11.32 9.20 9.34
N ARG A 164 -11.15 9.53 10.63
CA ARG A 164 -9.87 9.42 11.33
C ARG A 164 -9.70 8.02 11.89
N VAL A 165 -8.59 7.39 11.53
CA VAL A 165 -8.22 6.06 12.04
C VAL A 165 -7.48 6.18 13.36
N ASP A 166 -7.87 5.39 14.35
CA ASP A 166 -7.14 5.26 15.61
C ASP A 166 -6.11 4.13 15.54
N PHE A 167 -4.85 4.50 15.34
CA PHE A 167 -3.71 3.58 15.32
C PHE A 167 -3.09 3.32 16.69
N SER A 168 -3.63 3.87 17.76
CA SER A 168 -3.08 3.68 19.12
C SER A 168 -3.29 2.24 19.60
N ARG A 169 -4.44 1.64 19.27
CA ARG A 169 -4.79 0.28 19.65
C ARG A 169 -5.72 -0.38 18.63
N PRO A 170 -5.37 -1.55 18.08
CA PRO A 170 -6.29 -2.30 17.24
C PRO A 170 -7.49 -2.79 18.06
N ILE A 171 -8.69 -2.67 17.49
CA ILE A 171 -9.93 -3.15 18.10
C ILE A 171 -10.07 -4.67 18.04
N ARG A 172 -9.38 -5.29 17.09
CA ARG A 172 -9.30 -6.75 16.93
C ARG A 172 -7.97 -7.11 16.27
N ARG A 173 -7.50 -8.32 16.54
CA ARG A 173 -6.38 -8.94 15.84
C ARG A 173 -6.86 -10.26 15.28
N LEU A 174 -6.93 -10.36 13.96
CA LEU A 174 -7.32 -11.59 13.29
C LEU A 174 -6.14 -12.56 13.28
N THR A 175 -6.40 -13.78 13.68
CA THR A 175 -5.51 -14.92 13.42
C THR A 175 -5.51 -15.25 11.93
N GLU A 176 -4.54 -16.04 11.47
CA GLU A 176 -4.51 -16.48 10.08
C GLU A 176 -5.77 -17.29 9.71
N ALA A 177 -6.26 -18.14 10.63
CA ALA A 177 -7.45 -18.95 10.40
C ALA A 177 -8.71 -18.09 10.23
N GLU A 178 -8.90 -17.08 11.10
CA GLU A 178 -10.01 -16.13 10.98
C GLU A 178 -9.94 -15.33 9.66
N ALA A 179 -8.76 -14.81 9.34
CA ALA A 179 -8.57 -14.04 8.11
C ALA A 179 -8.83 -14.89 6.85
N ARG A 180 -8.41 -16.17 6.84
CA ARG A 180 -8.77 -17.12 5.77
C ARG A 180 -10.27 -17.34 5.65
N ALA A 181 -10.99 -17.37 6.78
CA ALA A 181 -12.44 -17.51 6.75
C ALA A 181 -13.12 -16.31 6.06
N PHE A 182 -12.56 -15.10 6.23
CA PHE A 182 -13.04 -13.90 5.54
C PHE A 182 -12.66 -13.87 4.05
N LEU A 183 -11.56 -14.51 3.64
CA LEU A 183 -11.18 -14.63 2.24
C LEU A 183 -12.10 -15.55 1.43
N ARG A 184 -12.79 -16.49 2.07
CA ARG A 184 -13.68 -17.42 1.38
C ARG A 184 -14.92 -16.68 0.89
N PRO A 185 -15.36 -16.91 -0.36
CA PRO A 185 -16.64 -16.38 -0.81
C PRO A 185 -17.75 -16.91 0.10
N THR A 186 -18.60 -16.02 0.58
CA THR A 186 -19.82 -16.45 1.27
C THR A 186 -20.74 -17.06 0.23
N SER A 187 -21.25 -18.28 0.48
CA SER A 187 -22.22 -18.97 -0.38
C SER A 187 -23.63 -18.31 -0.37
N GLN A 188 -23.80 -17.14 0.21
CA GLN A 188 -25.03 -16.37 0.08
C GLN A 188 -24.92 -15.39 -1.08
N PRO A 189 -25.87 -15.40 -2.03
CA PRO A 189 -25.91 -14.43 -3.10
C PRO A 189 -26.20 -13.06 -2.50
N VAL A 190 -25.19 -12.17 -2.53
CA VAL A 190 -25.46 -10.73 -2.39
C VAL A 190 -26.22 -10.32 -3.65
N PRO A 191 -27.36 -9.63 -3.56
CA PRO A 191 -28.07 -9.13 -4.75
C PRO A 191 -27.10 -8.27 -5.56
N LEU A 192 -26.82 -8.69 -6.79
CA LEU A 192 -25.95 -7.96 -7.71
C LEU A 192 -26.60 -6.59 -8.01
N PRO A 193 -25.91 -5.46 -7.83
CA PRO A 193 -26.32 -4.22 -8.46
C PRO A 193 -26.27 -4.40 -9.98
N VAL A 194 -27.27 -3.90 -10.67
CA VAL A 194 -27.42 -3.93 -12.14
C VAL A 194 -26.14 -3.41 -12.80
N PRO A 195 -25.61 -4.07 -13.85
CA PRO A 195 -24.37 -3.66 -14.51
C PRO A 195 -24.55 -2.28 -15.16
N LEU A 196 -23.78 -1.31 -14.69
CA LEU A 196 -23.54 -0.06 -15.43
C LEU A 196 -22.47 -0.30 -16.50
N PRO A 197 -22.47 0.43 -17.64
CA PRO A 197 -21.54 0.21 -18.74
C PRO A 197 -20.08 0.34 -18.29
N VAL A 198 -19.25 -0.58 -18.75
CA VAL A 198 -17.84 -0.72 -18.42
C VAL A 198 -17.07 0.53 -18.85
N PRO A 199 -16.50 1.33 -17.93
CA PRO A 199 -15.53 2.33 -18.31
C PRO A 199 -14.21 1.66 -18.69
N THR A 200 -13.54 2.17 -19.73
CA THR A 200 -12.14 1.84 -20.05
C THR A 200 -11.28 1.94 -18.80
N GLN A 201 -10.62 0.84 -18.39
CA GLN A 201 -9.85 0.73 -17.16
C GLN A 201 -8.78 1.81 -17.07
N PRO A 202 -8.79 2.67 -16.05
CA PRO A 202 -7.62 3.48 -15.69
C PRO A 202 -6.53 2.57 -15.12
N SER A 203 -5.27 2.96 -15.32
CA SER A 203 -4.12 2.28 -14.69
C SER A 203 -4.36 2.10 -13.19
N ALA A 204 -3.96 0.96 -12.63
CA ALA A 204 -4.18 0.63 -11.23
C ALA A 204 -3.82 1.81 -10.31
N ALA A 205 -4.77 2.24 -9.49
CA ALA A 205 -4.56 3.34 -8.57
C ALA A 205 -3.51 2.96 -7.52
N PRO A 206 -2.60 3.87 -7.16
CA PRO A 206 -1.62 3.59 -6.13
C PRO A 206 -2.30 3.26 -4.80
N SER A 207 -1.79 2.24 -4.09
CA SER A 207 -2.26 1.87 -2.75
C SER A 207 -2.08 3.03 -1.77
N TRP A 208 -2.80 3.00 -0.64
CA TRP A 208 -2.65 4.04 0.39
C TRP A 208 -1.21 4.13 0.91
N TRP A 209 -0.47 3.01 0.94
CA TRP A 209 0.96 2.98 1.23
C TRP A 209 1.78 3.71 0.17
N GLN A 210 1.49 3.55 -1.10
CA GLN A 210 2.13 4.31 -2.17
C GLN A 210 1.90 5.81 -1.96
N ARG A 211 0.69 6.19 -1.57
CA ARG A 211 0.32 7.58 -1.24
C ARG A 211 1.00 8.08 0.02
N LEU A 212 1.09 7.24 1.07
CA LEU A 212 1.84 7.53 2.28
C LEU A 212 3.34 7.74 1.97
N MET A 213 3.90 6.89 1.10
CA MET A 213 5.29 6.96 0.70
C MET A 213 5.62 8.20 -0.13
N GLU A 214 4.70 8.62 -1.01
CA GLU A 214 4.86 9.89 -1.74
C GLU A 214 4.76 11.11 -0.82
N PHE A 215 3.90 11.05 0.20
CA PHE A 215 3.82 12.09 1.23
C PHE A 215 5.15 12.24 1.99
N PHE A 216 5.75 11.14 2.44
CA PHE A 216 7.07 11.19 3.09
C PHE A 216 8.17 11.66 2.13
N LYS A 217 8.13 11.27 0.84
CA LYS A 217 9.03 11.84 -0.18
C LYS A 217 8.89 13.35 -0.33
N SER A 218 7.66 13.84 -0.30
CA SER A 218 7.37 15.29 -0.38
C SER A 218 7.92 16.04 0.82
N MET A 219 7.90 15.44 2.00
CA MET A 219 8.45 16.05 3.22
C MET A 219 9.98 16.10 3.21
N GLU A 220 10.66 15.07 2.69
CA GLU A 220 12.12 15.05 2.55
C GLU A 220 12.66 16.12 1.58
N HIS A 221 11.85 16.57 0.62
CA HIS A 221 12.23 17.64 -0.31
C HIS A 221 12.04 19.05 0.25
N HIS A 222 11.32 19.22 1.37
CA HIS A 222 11.13 20.55 1.98
C HIS A 222 12.22 20.94 3.00
N GLU A 223 13.13 20.03 3.36
CA GLU A 223 14.17 20.32 4.36
C GLU A 223 15.54 20.71 3.80
N LEU A 224 15.74 20.82 2.47
CA LEU A 224 17.02 21.17 1.88
C LEU A 224 16.90 22.29 0.83
N GLU A 225 16.42 23.45 1.23
CA GLU A 225 16.82 24.69 0.58
C GLU A 225 18.05 25.23 1.34
N PRO A 226 19.25 25.19 0.75
CA PRO A 226 20.39 25.87 1.37
C PRO A 226 20.14 27.37 1.28
N CYS A 227 20.19 28.04 2.42
CA CYS A 227 20.26 29.47 2.53
C CYS A 227 21.43 29.97 1.68
N THR A 228 21.20 30.30 0.42
CA THR A 228 22.17 31.03 -0.42
C THR A 228 22.32 32.42 0.14
N ARG A 229 23.42 32.61 0.78
CA ARG A 229 23.97 33.87 1.27
C ARG A 229 24.12 34.81 0.06
N ALA A 230 23.07 35.58 -0.24
CA ALA A 230 23.16 36.69 -1.19
C ALA A 230 24.05 37.79 -0.58
N GLY A 231 25.02 38.22 -1.38
CA GLY A 231 26.07 39.13 -0.99
C GLY A 231 25.59 40.48 -0.49
N LEU A 232 26.28 40.93 0.51
CA LEU A 232 26.37 42.34 0.86
C LEU A 232 27.81 42.81 0.62
N SER A 233 28.01 43.35 -0.56
CA SER A 233 29.11 44.27 -0.83
C SER A 233 28.59 45.71 -0.61
N GLY A 234 29.27 46.46 0.26
CA GLY A 234 29.27 47.91 0.24
C GLY A 234 28.44 48.61 1.29
N LEU A 235 29.08 49.07 2.33
CA LEU A 235 29.22 50.51 2.67
C LEU A 235 30.03 50.66 3.96
N SER A 236 31.17 51.30 3.78
CA SER A 236 32.01 51.83 4.85
C SER A 236 31.28 52.97 5.61
N GLY A 237 31.46 53.01 6.91
CA GLY A 237 31.00 54.10 7.72
C GLY A 237 31.45 54.00 9.17
N CYS A 238 32.52 54.71 9.51
CA CYS A 238 33.10 54.95 10.83
C CYS A 238 32.08 55.26 11.92
N LEU A 239 32.33 54.85 13.16
CA LEU A 239 32.77 55.75 14.23
C LEU A 239 32.86 55.00 15.58
N ARG A 240 33.81 55.48 16.34
CA ARG A 240 34.39 54.99 17.59
C ARG A 240 33.54 55.29 18.86
N PRO A 241 34.06 54.96 20.02
CA PRO A 241 33.37 54.34 21.14
C PRO A 241 33.02 55.30 22.26
N GLY A 242 32.17 54.84 23.17
CA GLY A 242 31.85 55.61 24.39
C GLY A 242 31.60 54.68 25.57
N HIS A 243 32.39 54.86 26.56
CA HIS A 243 32.38 54.34 27.94
C HIS A 243 31.00 54.30 28.62
N GLY A 244 30.87 53.34 29.53
CA GLY A 244 29.88 53.29 30.57
C GLY A 244 29.77 51.86 31.11
#